data_12b4a5550862b949a9405cfaf917151c
#
_entry.id   12b4a5550862b949a9405cfaf917151c
#
_cell.length_a   1.000
_cell.length_b   1.000
_cell.length_c   1.000
_cell.angle_alpha   90.00
_cell.angle_beta   90.00
_cell.angle_gamma   90.00
#
_symmetry.space_group_name_H-M   'P 1'
#
loop_
_entity.id
_entity.type
_entity.pdbx_description
1 polymer ?
#
loop_
_entity_poly.entity_id
_entity_poly.type
_entity_poly.pdbx_seq_one_letter_code
_entity_poly.pdbx_strand_id
1 'polypeptide(L)'
;CESFITEAQGKLQDSTVVGVANEIKLSARTSKNCWIEHDANEAVHELSKRLSILVQMPIRNAEQYQLVYYEKGGEYKAHFDSFDFHSEEGKKNWEPGGQRMLTVIAYLNDVENGGGTDFPELGFSIPPKKGDIVVLNNTLESNDFRNHPQIHPQSLHAGMPVTSGEKWIVNLWFRENLRY
;
A
#
# COMPACT_ATOMS: atom_id res chain seq x y z
N CYS A 1 0.93 -1.20 16.34
CA CYS A 1 0.98 0.16 15.77
C CYS A 1 2.24 0.89 16.21
N GLU A 2 2.44 1.11 17.52
CA GLU A 2 3.59 1.88 18.04
C GLU A 2 4.95 1.34 17.56
N SER A 3 5.12 0.02 17.52
CA SER A 3 6.36 -0.62 17.06
C SER A 3 6.74 -0.23 15.63
N PHE A 4 5.76 -0.07 14.73
CA PHE A 4 6.02 0.42 13.38
C PHE A 4 6.45 1.89 13.36
N ILE A 5 5.78 2.74 14.13
CA ILE A 5 6.12 4.17 14.22
C ILE A 5 7.52 4.35 14.79
N THR A 6 7.88 3.54 15.80
CA THR A 6 9.24 3.56 16.37
C THR A 6 10.29 3.16 15.34
N GLU A 7 10.05 2.10 14.56
CA GLU A 7 10.97 1.66 13.48
C GLU A 7 11.18 2.72 12.39
N ALA A 8 10.19 3.60 12.19
CA ALA A 8 10.26 4.65 11.17
C ALA A 8 11.08 5.88 11.58
N GLN A 9 11.37 6.04 12.87
CA GLN A 9 12.08 7.21 13.39
C GLN A 9 13.46 7.38 12.72
N GLY A 10 13.69 8.56 12.13
CA GLY A 10 14.91 8.89 11.42
C GLY A 10 15.09 8.23 10.04
N LYS A 11 14.12 7.42 9.59
CA LYS A 11 14.19 6.71 8.29
C LYS A 11 13.26 7.29 7.21
N LEU A 12 12.36 8.20 7.57
CA LEU A 12 11.38 8.77 6.64
C LEU A 12 12.04 9.60 5.55
N GLN A 13 11.65 9.35 4.30
CA GLN A 13 12.07 10.08 3.11
C GLN A 13 10.83 10.48 2.32
N ASP A 14 10.91 11.52 1.49
CA ASP A 14 9.81 11.93 0.63
C ASP A 14 9.39 10.78 -0.29
N SER A 15 8.08 10.54 -0.36
CA SER A 15 7.55 9.44 -1.16
C SER A 15 7.69 9.74 -2.65
N THR A 16 8.01 8.70 -3.43
CA THR A 16 8.03 8.75 -4.89
C THR A 16 6.84 8.00 -5.46
N VAL A 17 6.36 8.41 -6.63
CA VAL A 17 5.35 7.70 -7.42
C VAL A 17 6.04 7.03 -8.60
N VAL A 18 5.78 5.75 -8.79
CA VAL A 18 6.30 4.97 -9.90
C VAL A 18 5.58 5.38 -11.20
N GLY A 19 6.30 5.59 -12.30
CA GLY A 19 5.70 5.76 -13.63
C GLY A 19 5.35 7.18 -14.09
N VAL A 20 5.67 8.21 -13.31
CA VAL A 20 5.27 9.59 -13.63
C VAL A 20 6.49 10.52 -13.71
N ALA A 21 6.47 11.52 -14.60
CA ALA A 21 7.52 12.52 -14.70
C ALA A 21 7.66 13.32 -13.38
N ASN A 22 8.87 13.78 -13.06
CA ASN A 22 9.21 14.31 -11.72
C ASN A 22 8.28 15.41 -11.17
N GLU A 23 7.79 16.32 -11.99
CA GLU A 23 6.88 17.40 -11.55
C GLU A 23 5.48 16.90 -11.21
N ILE A 24 4.98 15.89 -11.92
CA ILE A 24 3.70 15.24 -11.64
C ILE A 24 3.79 14.34 -10.39
N LYS A 25 4.96 13.76 -10.11
CA LYS A 25 5.21 12.94 -8.91
C LYS A 25 4.95 13.69 -7.61
N LEU A 26 5.43 14.93 -7.49
CA LEU A 26 5.27 15.77 -6.30
C LEU A 26 3.81 16.20 -6.07
N SER A 27 3.01 16.34 -7.14
CA SER A 27 1.60 16.73 -7.03
C SER A 27 0.65 15.55 -6.79
N ALA A 28 1.06 14.32 -7.13
CA ALA A 28 0.21 13.14 -7.00
C ALA A 28 0.26 12.52 -5.60
N ARG A 29 1.37 12.68 -4.88
CA ARG A 29 1.58 12.12 -3.53
C ARG A 29 2.43 13.04 -2.68
N THR A 30 1.86 13.50 -1.58
CA THR A 30 2.51 14.37 -0.59
C THR A 30 2.63 13.66 0.75
N SER A 31 3.53 12.69 0.83
CA SER A 31 3.78 11.88 2.03
C SER A 31 5.27 11.59 2.17
N LYS A 32 5.66 11.11 3.36
CA LYS A 32 6.97 10.51 3.59
C LYS A 32 6.81 9.01 3.81
N ASN A 33 7.81 8.22 3.47
CA ASN A 33 7.77 6.78 3.71
C ASN A 33 9.14 6.22 4.12
N CYS A 34 9.11 5.01 4.65
CA CYS A 34 10.26 4.14 4.79
C CYS A 34 9.82 2.67 4.64
N TRP A 35 10.82 1.81 4.42
CA TRP A 35 10.61 0.37 4.28
C TRP A 35 11.01 -0.34 5.57
N ILE A 36 10.21 -1.32 5.98
CA ILE A 36 10.40 -2.09 7.22
C ILE A 36 10.36 -3.57 6.87
N GLU A 37 11.40 -4.29 7.29
CA GLU A 37 11.51 -5.73 7.11
C GLU A 37 10.49 -6.48 7.98
N HIS A 38 10.09 -7.69 7.53
CA HIS A 38 9.12 -8.52 8.25
C HIS A 38 9.61 -9.01 9.62
N ASP A 39 10.89 -9.00 9.85
CA ASP A 39 11.57 -9.42 11.08
C ASP A 39 12.22 -8.27 11.85
N ALA A 40 11.91 -7.02 11.50
CA ALA A 40 12.47 -5.83 12.14
C ALA A 40 12.32 -5.84 13.68
N ASN A 41 11.20 -6.38 14.16
CA ASN A 41 10.97 -6.68 15.58
C ASN A 41 9.86 -7.72 15.73
N GLU A 42 9.67 -8.24 16.96
CA GLU A 42 8.69 -9.30 17.25
C GLU A 42 7.24 -8.91 16.88
N ALA A 43 6.83 -7.65 17.12
CA ALA A 43 5.48 -7.20 16.81
C ALA A 43 5.22 -7.13 15.29
N VAL A 44 6.22 -6.71 14.50
CA VAL A 44 6.16 -6.70 13.03
C VAL A 44 6.09 -8.14 12.50
N HIS A 45 6.94 -9.02 13.04
CA HIS A 45 6.95 -10.42 12.67
C HIS A 45 5.62 -11.14 12.96
N GLU A 46 5.04 -10.89 14.14
CA GLU A 46 3.75 -11.46 14.50
C GLU A 46 2.61 -10.93 13.61
N LEU A 47 2.62 -9.63 13.26
CA LEU A 47 1.66 -9.09 12.30
C LEU A 47 1.80 -9.76 10.93
N SER A 48 3.02 -9.96 10.45
CA SER A 48 3.28 -10.63 9.18
C SER A 48 2.67 -12.03 9.12
N LYS A 49 2.80 -12.81 10.21
CA LYS A 49 2.16 -14.13 10.31
C LYS A 49 0.64 -14.04 10.25
N ARG A 50 0.04 -13.12 11.02
CA ARG A 50 -1.42 -12.92 11.04
C ARG A 50 -1.97 -12.50 9.70
N LEU A 51 -1.31 -11.57 9.02
CA LEU A 51 -1.72 -11.12 7.70
C LEU A 51 -1.59 -12.23 6.65
N SER A 52 -0.51 -13.00 6.67
CA SER A 52 -0.32 -14.17 5.80
C SER A 52 -1.47 -15.18 5.95
N ILE A 53 -1.89 -15.46 7.17
CA ILE A 53 -3.03 -16.35 7.45
C ILE A 53 -4.34 -15.72 6.96
N LEU A 54 -4.57 -14.45 7.24
CA LEU A 54 -5.78 -13.73 6.87
C LEU A 54 -6.02 -13.73 5.36
N VAL A 55 -4.97 -13.41 4.59
CA VAL A 55 -5.07 -13.32 3.12
C VAL A 55 -4.79 -14.66 2.42
N GLN A 56 -4.47 -15.71 3.17
CA GLN A 56 -4.14 -17.05 2.67
C GLN A 56 -3.00 -17.06 1.64
N MET A 57 -2.02 -16.15 1.81
CA MET A 57 -0.84 -16.08 0.98
C MET A 57 0.43 -16.14 1.83
N PRO A 58 1.47 -16.87 1.37
CA PRO A 58 2.72 -16.94 2.12
C PRO A 58 3.39 -15.58 2.27
N ILE A 59 3.94 -15.29 3.44
CA ILE A 59 4.65 -14.01 3.65
C ILE A 59 5.83 -13.82 2.68
N ARG A 60 6.40 -14.89 2.16
CA ARG A 60 7.45 -14.85 1.13
C ARG A 60 6.97 -14.27 -0.21
N ASN A 61 5.67 -14.15 -0.43
CA ASN A 61 5.10 -13.43 -1.56
C ASN A 61 4.96 -11.93 -1.27
N ALA A 62 5.11 -11.49 -0.03
CA ALA A 62 4.92 -10.10 0.34
C ALA A 62 6.16 -9.24 0.08
N GLU A 63 5.92 -7.97 -0.31
CA GLU A 63 6.95 -6.94 -0.28
C GLU A 63 7.25 -6.56 1.19
N GLN A 64 8.36 -5.85 1.43
CA GLN A 64 8.57 -5.20 2.72
C GLN A 64 7.39 -4.28 3.05
N TYR A 65 7.14 -4.02 4.32
CA TYR A 65 6.16 -3.02 4.70
C TYR A 65 6.59 -1.64 4.23
N GLN A 66 5.73 -0.94 3.50
CA GLN A 66 5.87 0.48 3.28
C GLN A 66 5.14 1.24 4.39
N LEU A 67 5.86 1.76 5.37
CA LEU A 67 5.28 2.70 6.30
C LEU A 67 5.16 4.06 5.62
N VAL A 68 4.00 4.70 5.76
CA VAL A 68 3.70 5.99 5.14
C VAL A 68 3.16 6.97 6.18
N TYR A 69 3.72 8.15 6.16
CA TYR A 69 3.37 9.26 7.01
C TYR A 69 2.84 10.44 6.19
N TYR A 70 1.69 10.98 6.60
CA TYR A 70 1.06 12.17 6.02
C TYR A 70 0.92 13.24 7.08
N GLU A 71 1.49 14.38 6.82
CA GLU A 71 1.25 15.62 7.56
C GLU A 71 -0.11 16.21 7.18
N LYS A 72 -0.55 17.23 7.90
CA LYS A 72 -1.73 18.03 7.50
C LYS A 72 -1.60 18.51 6.06
N GLY A 73 -2.64 18.30 5.25
CA GLY A 73 -2.66 18.54 3.80
C GLY A 73 -2.10 17.38 2.96
N GLY A 74 -1.48 16.39 3.61
CA GLY A 74 -0.93 15.23 2.91
C GLY A 74 -2.02 14.36 2.29
N GLU A 75 -1.82 13.94 1.04
CA GLU A 75 -2.73 13.13 0.25
C GLU A 75 -2.00 12.18 -0.69
N TYR A 76 -2.73 11.23 -1.26
CA TYR A 76 -2.31 10.46 -2.41
C TYR A 76 -3.48 10.33 -3.37
N LYS A 77 -3.33 10.86 -4.59
CA LYS A 77 -4.35 10.84 -5.64
C LYS A 77 -4.77 9.42 -5.99
N ALA A 78 -5.94 9.29 -6.62
CA ALA A 78 -6.46 8.00 -7.05
C ALA A 78 -5.47 7.25 -7.95
N HIS A 79 -5.20 6.00 -7.60
CA HIS A 79 -4.23 5.14 -8.26
C HIS A 79 -4.60 3.66 -8.10
N PHE A 80 -3.96 2.84 -8.90
CA PHE A 80 -3.94 1.39 -8.74
C PHE A 80 -2.59 0.97 -8.15
N ASP A 81 -2.62 -0.02 -7.27
CA ASP A 81 -1.39 -0.65 -6.75
C ASP A 81 -0.82 -1.69 -7.71
N SER A 82 -1.66 -2.23 -8.58
CA SER A 82 -1.26 -3.14 -9.65
C SER A 82 -0.38 -2.45 -10.69
N PHE A 83 0.56 -3.20 -11.25
CA PHE A 83 1.41 -2.71 -12.34
C PHE A 83 0.68 -2.77 -13.68
N ASP A 84 0.80 -1.71 -14.47
CA ASP A 84 0.38 -1.73 -15.86
C ASP A 84 1.43 -2.47 -16.71
N PHE A 85 1.10 -3.71 -17.07
CA PHE A 85 1.97 -4.57 -17.88
C PHE A 85 2.25 -4.00 -19.29
N HIS A 86 1.43 -3.09 -19.77
CA HIS A 86 1.66 -2.46 -21.08
C HIS A 86 2.69 -1.32 -21.03
N SER A 87 2.99 -0.79 -19.85
CA SER A 87 4.04 0.21 -19.66
C SER A 87 5.42 -0.42 -19.42
N GLU A 88 6.48 0.24 -19.88
CA GLU A 88 7.86 -0.24 -19.65
C GLU A 88 8.22 -0.27 -18.16
N GLU A 89 7.70 0.67 -17.38
CA GLU A 89 7.92 0.72 -15.94
C GLU A 89 7.13 -0.38 -15.20
N GLY A 90 5.91 -0.64 -15.62
CA GLY A 90 5.12 -1.75 -15.10
C GLY A 90 5.79 -3.09 -15.34
N LYS A 91 6.32 -3.34 -16.54
CA LYS A 91 7.11 -4.53 -16.86
C LYS A 91 8.33 -4.67 -15.96
N LYS A 92 9.10 -3.59 -15.78
CA LYS A 92 10.28 -3.58 -14.90
C LYS A 92 9.95 -3.92 -13.45
N ASN A 93 8.83 -3.42 -12.94
CA ASN A 93 8.38 -3.71 -11.57
C ASN A 93 7.74 -5.08 -11.43
N TRP A 94 7.30 -5.67 -12.53
CA TRP A 94 6.75 -7.03 -12.59
C TRP A 94 7.77 -8.11 -12.26
N GLU A 95 8.96 -8.00 -12.88
CA GLU A 95 9.98 -9.04 -12.87
C GLU A 95 10.30 -9.66 -11.50
N PRO A 96 10.49 -8.93 -10.41
CA PRO A 96 10.83 -9.60 -9.16
C PRO A 96 9.60 -10.04 -8.36
N GLY A 97 8.71 -10.85 -8.94
CA GLY A 97 7.58 -11.44 -8.18
C GLY A 97 6.22 -11.40 -8.85
N GLY A 98 6.13 -10.99 -10.12
CA GLY A 98 4.85 -10.90 -10.83
C GLY A 98 4.02 -9.70 -10.39
N GLN A 99 2.71 -9.78 -10.52
CA GLN A 99 1.74 -8.74 -10.17
C GLN A 99 1.58 -8.57 -8.65
N ARG A 100 1.17 -7.38 -8.21
CA ARG A 100 0.60 -7.16 -6.89
C ARG A 100 -0.84 -7.65 -6.88
N MET A 101 -1.07 -8.77 -6.23
CA MET A 101 -2.39 -9.43 -6.18
C MET A 101 -3.30 -8.81 -5.14
N LEU A 102 -2.75 -8.56 -3.96
CA LEU A 102 -3.48 -8.01 -2.82
C LEU A 102 -2.71 -6.83 -2.23
N THR A 103 -3.46 -5.83 -1.72
CA THR A 103 -2.96 -4.78 -0.84
C THR A 103 -3.62 -4.90 0.53
N VAL A 104 -2.82 -4.81 1.56
CA VAL A 104 -3.27 -4.61 2.94
C VAL A 104 -2.83 -3.23 3.38
N ILE A 105 -3.78 -2.40 3.79
CA ILE A 105 -3.52 -1.08 4.41
C ILE A 105 -3.89 -1.22 5.89
N ALA A 106 -2.94 -0.97 6.80
CA ALA A 106 -3.22 -0.94 8.22
C ALA A 106 -3.04 0.48 8.78
N TYR A 107 -4.04 0.97 9.49
CA TYR A 107 -3.99 2.29 10.12
C TYR A 107 -3.29 2.20 11.48
N LEU A 108 -2.25 3.01 11.67
CA LEU A 108 -1.43 2.96 12.89
C LEU A 108 -1.87 3.96 13.96
N ASN A 109 -2.66 4.97 13.58
CA ASN A 109 -3.25 5.94 14.48
C ASN A 109 -4.67 6.33 14.06
N ASP A 110 -5.42 6.89 14.99
CA ASP A 110 -6.64 7.63 14.67
C ASP A 110 -6.25 8.98 14.06
N VAL A 111 -6.99 9.42 13.05
CA VAL A 111 -6.78 10.74 12.43
C VAL A 111 -7.88 11.68 12.88
N GLU A 112 -7.53 12.87 13.31
CA GLU A 112 -8.46 13.82 13.88
C GLU A 112 -9.54 14.22 12.86
N ASN A 113 -9.14 14.58 11.62
CA ASN A 113 -10.07 14.84 10.53
C ASN A 113 -9.43 14.56 9.16
N GLY A 114 -10.24 14.03 8.24
CA GLY A 114 -9.79 13.69 6.90
C GLY A 114 -8.99 12.38 6.87
N GLY A 115 -8.08 12.24 5.92
CA GLY A 115 -7.14 11.12 5.82
C GLY A 115 -7.78 9.76 5.48
N GLY A 116 -9.05 9.69 5.10
CA GLY A 116 -9.72 8.45 4.71
C GLY A 116 -9.07 7.78 3.51
N THR A 117 -9.39 6.51 3.31
CA THR A 117 -9.10 5.80 2.07
C THR A 117 -10.37 5.78 1.24
N ASP A 118 -10.35 6.47 0.11
CA ASP A 118 -11.48 6.61 -0.79
C ASP A 118 -11.44 5.58 -1.91
N PHE A 119 -12.60 5.05 -2.28
CA PHE A 119 -12.79 4.11 -3.38
C PHE A 119 -13.78 4.70 -4.39
N PRO A 120 -13.31 5.50 -5.35
CA PRO A 120 -14.18 6.26 -6.27
C PRO A 120 -15.13 5.37 -7.06
N GLU A 121 -14.67 4.21 -7.54
CA GLU A 121 -15.47 3.26 -8.32
C GLU A 121 -16.54 2.54 -7.48
N LEU A 122 -16.41 2.57 -6.16
CA LEU A 122 -17.37 1.97 -5.24
C LEU A 122 -18.24 3.02 -4.54
N GLY A 123 -17.91 4.30 -4.64
CA GLY A 123 -18.67 5.41 -4.09
C GLY A 123 -18.66 5.49 -2.55
N PHE A 124 -17.61 4.98 -1.89
CA PHE A 124 -17.46 5.08 -0.44
C PHE A 124 -16.02 5.33 -0.02
N SER A 125 -15.84 5.81 1.20
CA SER A 125 -14.52 5.96 1.83
C SER A 125 -14.50 5.32 3.22
N ILE A 126 -13.30 4.86 3.63
CA ILE A 126 -13.05 4.23 4.93
C ILE A 126 -12.30 5.24 5.80
N PRO A 127 -12.84 5.64 6.97
CA PRO A 127 -12.14 6.52 7.88
C PRO A 127 -10.93 5.80 8.50
N PRO A 128 -9.81 6.52 8.74
CA PRO A 128 -8.64 5.94 9.37
C PRO A 128 -8.88 5.76 10.88
N LYS A 129 -8.92 4.51 11.30
CA LYS A 129 -9.08 4.14 12.71
C LYS A 129 -7.93 3.23 13.12
N LYS A 130 -7.25 3.58 14.21
CA LYS A 130 -6.11 2.82 14.72
C LYS A 130 -6.44 1.34 14.92
N GLY A 131 -5.63 0.48 14.31
CA GLY A 131 -5.76 -0.97 14.39
C GLY A 131 -6.66 -1.59 13.32
N ASP A 132 -7.47 -0.81 12.62
CA ASP A 132 -8.24 -1.30 11.48
C ASP A 132 -7.34 -1.61 10.29
N ILE A 133 -7.74 -2.58 9.49
CA ILE A 133 -7.09 -2.94 8.24
C ILE A 133 -8.08 -2.94 7.08
N VAL A 134 -7.60 -2.58 5.91
CA VAL A 134 -8.32 -2.70 4.64
C VAL A 134 -7.56 -3.70 3.78
N VAL A 135 -8.27 -4.69 3.24
CA VAL A 135 -7.71 -5.64 2.28
C VAL A 135 -8.45 -5.46 0.96
N LEU A 136 -7.71 -5.26 -0.11
CA LEU A 136 -8.29 -5.12 -1.44
C LEU A 136 -7.61 -6.06 -2.44
N ASN A 137 -8.43 -6.64 -3.33
CA ASN A 137 -7.97 -7.38 -4.47
C ASN A 137 -7.56 -6.41 -5.56
N ASN A 138 -6.30 -6.45 -5.96
CA ASN A 138 -5.76 -5.57 -7.01
C ASN A 138 -6.04 -6.09 -8.42
N THR A 139 -6.36 -7.39 -8.54
CA THR A 139 -6.56 -8.07 -9.81
C THR A 139 -7.88 -8.83 -9.84
N LEU A 140 -8.42 -8.99 -11.04
CA LEU A 140 -9.55 -9.88 -11.28
C LEU A 140 -9.08 -11.34 -11.21
N GLU A 141 -9.95 -12.22 -10.71
CA GLU A 141 -9.72 -13.66 -10.83
C GLU A 141 -9.68 -14.04 -12.32
N SER A 142 -8.65 -14.75 -12.72
CA SER A 142 -8.52 -15.27 -14.07
C SER A 142 -8.18 -16.76 -14.02
N ASN A 143 -8.96 -17.55 -14.76
CA ASN A 143 -8.65 -18.97 -15.01
C ASN A 143 -7.74 -19.15 -16.22
N ASP A 144 -7.36 -18.09 -16.91
CA ASP A 144 -6.48 -18.15 -18.08
C ASP A 144 -5.04 -17.82 -17.68
N PHE A 145 -4.26 -18.85 -17.39
CA PHE A 145 -2.84 -18.77 -17.03
C PHE A 145 -1.93 -18.24 -18.16
N ARG A 146 -2.48 -18.02 -19.36
CA ARG A 146 -1.72 -17.48 -20.52
C ARG A 146 -1.75 -15.95 -20.55
N ASN A 147 -2.66 -15.33 -19.79
CA ASN A 147 -2.79 -13.90 -19.72
C ASN A 147 -2.31 -13.37 -18.37
N HIS A 148 -1.69 -12.19 -18.37
CA HIS A 148 -1.33 -11.52 -17.13
C HIS A 148 -2.59 -11.16 -16.33
N PRO A 149 -2.54 -11.20 -14.97
CA PRO A 149 -3.65 -10.79 -14.13
C PRO A 149 -4.12 -9.38 -14.49
N GLN A 150 -5.40 -9.24 -14.82
CA GLN A 150 -5.98 -7.95 -15.18
C GLN A 150 -6.22 -7.12 -13.92
N ILE A 151 -6.01 -5.82 -14.03
CA ILE A 151 -6.27 -4.87 -12.93
C ILE A 151 -7.76 -4.88 -12.59
N HIS A 152 -8.09 -5.00 -11.31
CA HIS A 152 -9.47 -4.91 -10.84
C HIS A 152 -9.91 -3.44 -10.84
N PRO A 153 -10.91 -3.02 -11.65
CA PRO A 153 -11.28 -1.60 -11.76
C PRO A 153 -11.65 -0.98 -10.42
N GLN A 154 -12.36 -1.74 -9.58
CA GLN A 154 -12.80 -1.27 -8.26
C GLN A 154 -11.67 -1.22 -7.21
N SER A 155 -10.44 -1.61 -7.55
CA SER A 155 -9.26 -1.40 -6.70
C SER A 155 -8.68 0.01 -6.81
N LEU A 156 -9.24 0.86 -7.68
CA LEU A 156 -8.88 2.28 -7.71
C LEU A 156 -9.17 2.90 -6.35
N HIS A 157 -8.14 3.48 -5.72
CA HIS A 157 -8.27 4.07 -4.40
C HIS A 157 -7.38 5.31 -4.24
N ALA A 158 -7.73 6.15 -3.26
CA ALA A 158 -7.01 7.38 -2.93
C ALA A 158 -6.81 7.53 -1.43
N GLY A 159 -5.71 8.12 -1.01
CA GLY A 159 -5.54 8.64 0.33
C GLY A 159 -6.05 10.08 0.39
N MET A 160 -7.22 10.29 0.99
CA MET A 160 -7.82 11.63 1.12
C MET A 160 -6.94 12.58 1.93
N PRO A 161 -7.02 13.90 1.68
CA PRO A 161 -6.25 14.87 2.43
C PRO A 161 -6.48 14.75 3.95
N VAL A 162 -5.39 14.80 4.72
CA VAL A 162 -5.44 14.95 6.17
C VAL A 162 -5.77 16.41 6.46
N THR A 163 -6.95 16.69 7.01
CA THR A 163 -7.39 18.08 7.25
C THR A 163 -7.01 18.57 8.64
N SER A 164 -6.87 17.65 9.61
CA SER A 164 -6.35 17.94 10.96
C SER A 164 -5.63 16.71 11.53
N GLY A 165 -4.57 16.95 12.31
CA GLY A 165 -3.70 15.92 12.85
C GLY A 165 -2.71 15.38 11.81
N GLU A 166 -2.35 14.11 11.96
CA GLU A 166 -1.43 13.37 11.11
C GLU A 166 -1.93 11.96 10.87
N LYS A 167 -1.47 11.31 9.79
CA LYS A 167 -1.86 9.94 9.46
C LYS A 167 -0.63 9.05 9.28
N TRP A 168 -0.66 7.92 9.95
CA TRP A 168 0.33 6.85 9.84
C TRP A 168 -0.35 5.58 9.37
N ILE A 169 0.17 4.98 8.30
CA ILE A 169 -0.28 3.69 7.80
C ILE A 169 0.91 2.81 7.46
N VAL A 170 0.67 1.52 7.33
CA VAL A 170 1.56 0.60 6.60
C VAL A 170 0.79 -0.03 5.47
N ASN A 171 1.44 -0.11 4.31
CA ASN A 171 1.00 -0.88 3.17
C ASN A 171 1.80 -2.19 3.12
N LEU A 172 1.13 -3.27 2.78
CA LEU A 172 1.74 -4.56 2.49
C LEU A 172 1.14 -5.10 1.19
N TRP A 173 2.00 -5.35 0.21
CA TRP A 173 1.59 -5.92 -1.08
C TRP A 173 2.00 -7.37 -1.17
N PHE A 174 1.03 -8.24 -1.45
CA PHE A 174 1.30 -9.64 -1.77
C PHE A 174 1.41 -9.79 -3.29
N ARG A 175 2.51 -10.40 -3.71
CA ARG A 175 2.86 -10.62 -5.10
C ARG A 175 2.38 -11.99 -5.58
N GLU A 176 2.22 -12.11 -6.88
CA GLU A 176 1.83 -13.36 -7.56
C GLU A 176 2.79 -14.51 -7.25
N ASN A 177 4.10 -14.24 -7.27
CA ASN A 177 5.15 -15.22 -7.06
C ASN A 177 5.98 -14.90 -5.81
N LEU A 178 6.80 -15.86 -5.39
CA LEU A 178 7.72 -15.69 -4.27
C LEU A 178 8.73 -14.57 -4.57
N ARG A 179 9.04 -13.80 -3.54
CA ARG A 179 10.06 -12.73 -3.60
C ARG A 179 11.39 -13.13 -2.98
N TYR A 180 11.39 -14.20 -2.14
CA TYR A 180 12.57 -14.69 -1.43
C TYR A 180 12.69 -16.21 -1.58
#